data_8c6d086ead5dd7fc510a7583e0bfcbb9
#
_entry.id   8c6d086ead5dd7fc510a7583e0bfcbb9
#
_cell.length_a   1.000
_cell.length_b   1.000
_cell.length_c   1.000
_cell.angle_alpha   90.00
_cell.angle_beta   90.00
_cell.angle_gamma   90.00
#
_symmetry.space_group_name_H-M   'P 1'
#
loop_
_entity.id
_entity.type
_entity.pdbx_description
1 polymer ?
#
loop_
_entity_poly.entity_id
_entity_poly.type
_entity_poly.pdbx_seq_one_letter_code
_entity_poly.pdbx_strand_id
1 'polypeptide(L)'
;GTKIYRLAGPIDRAAPTFMEYHVSASKVLGAAHQCGVSLTSYLIAAILCAIRDVMPSRARNRAIRVDIPVDLRAFFRSETVRNFYGMTYVAYTPAEIEADEDSAKTSATSPDAAGDGQQSAARTAHGNGMGGLLTDEPLADIARHVQEQLGHATSRERVESHMNRMIALEKNPVLRLAPSPAKDWVLELARFIADRETTTTVSNLGRVTLDERLARHVRSVSFLTTPASLN
;
A
#
# COMPACT_ATOMS: atom_id res chain seq x y z
N GLY A 1 1.38 -0.15 -21.07
CA GLY A 1 1.19 -0.31 -19.62
C GLY A 1 1.88 0.81 -18.87
N THR A 2 1.26 1.30 -17.83
CA THR A 2 1.81 2.35 -16.96
C THR A 2 3.12 1.86 -16.34
N LYS A 3 4.18 2.64 -16.45
CA LYS A 3 5.47 2.29 -15.84
C LYS A 3 5.39 2.46 -14.32
N ILE A 4 5.82 1.46 -13.57
CA ILE A 4 5.86 1.52 -12.12
C ILE A 4 7.11 2.27 -11.65
N TYR A 5 6.95 3.10 -10.62
CA TYR A 5 8.06 3.77 -9.97
C TYR A 5 8.79 2.80 -9.05
N ARG A 6 10.10 2.82 -9.12
CA ARG A 6 10.97 2.02 -8.23
C ARG A 6 11.77 2.97 -7.34
N LEU A 7 11.75 2.69 -6.05
CA LEU A 7 12.58 3.41 -5.10
C LEU A 7 14.06 3.18 -5.44
N ALA A 8 14.79 4.26 -5.59
CA ALA A 8 16.22 4.22 -5.80
C ALA A 8 16.94 4.37 -4.45
N GLY A 9 17.91 3.52 -4.21
CA GLY A 9 18.72 3.61 -2.98
C GLY A 9 19.88 2.63 -3.04
N PRO A 10 20.89 2.80 -2.20
CA PRO A 10 21.95 1.81 -2.04
C PRO A 10 21.35 0.54 -1.42
N ILE A 11 21.64 -0.60 -2.03
CA ILE A 11 21.26 -1.90 -1.50
C ILE A 11 22.47 -2.48 -0.78
N ASP A 12 22.41 -2.56 0.54
CA ASP A 12 23.38 -3.34 1.29
C ASP A 12 22.92 -4.81 1.30
N ARG A 13 23.59 -5.62 0.49
CA ARG A 13 23.31 -7.06 0.39
C ARG A 13 23.87 -7.86 1.57
N ALA A 14 24.78 -7.28 2.34
CA ALA A 14 25.45 -7.95 3.44
C ALA A 14 24.67 -7.82 4.76
N ALA A 15 23.93 -6.74 4.93
CA ALA A 15 23.16 -6.48 6.15
C ALA A 15 21.83 -5.78 5.82
N PRO A 16 20.68 -6.47 5.88
CA PRO A 16 19.39 -5.81 5.73
C PRO A 16 19.21 -4.80 6.87
N THR A 17 18.89 -3.55 6.51
CA THR A 17 18.61 -2.50 7.48
C THR A 17 17.15 -2.53 7.89
N PHE A 18 16.89 -2.61 9.19
CA PHE A 18 15.56 -2.50 9.76
C PHE A 18 15.44 -1.16 10.48
N MET A 19 14.30 -0.50 10.26
CA MET A 19 13.90 0.65 11.05
C MET A 19 12.60 0.31 11.78
N GLU A 20 12.59 0.47 13.09
CA GLU A 20 11.44 0.21 13.93
C GLU A 20 10.95 1.52 14.55
N TYR A 21 9.65 1.79 14.42
CA TYR A 21 9.00 2.96 14.98
C TYR A 21 7.86 2.54 15.88
N HIS A 22 7.84 3.08 17.10
CA HIS A 22 6.76 2.89 18.04
C HIS A 22 5.80 4.09 17.99
N VAL A 23 4.57 3.84 17.63
CA VAL A 23 3.52 4.87 17.55
C VAL A 23 2.31 4.47 18.40
N SER A 24 1.57 5.47 18.89
CA SER A 24 0.33 5.21 19.60
C SER A 24 -0.74 4.71 18.65
N ALA A 25 -1.15 3.45 18.80
CA ALA A 25 -2.20 2.84 17.98
C ALA A 25 -3.53 3.65 18.05
N SER A 26 -3.90 4.16 19.22
CA SER A 26 -5.11 4.95 19.38
C SER A 26 -5.08 6.27 18.62
N LYS A 27 -3.92 6.95 18.58
CA LYS A 27 -3.75 8.19 17.81
C LYS A 27 -3.84 7.96 16.31
N VAL A 28 -3.15 6.93 15.81
CA VAL A 28 -3.17 6.61 14.37
C VAL A 28 -4.54 6.12 13.93
N LEU A 29 -5.20 5.31 14.76
CA LEU A 29 -6.56 4.85 14.50
C LEU A 29 -7.56 6.02 14.52
N GLY A 30 -7.41 6.96 15.46
CA GLY A 30 -8.21 8.17 15.50
C GLY A 30 -8.07 9.03 14.24
N ALA A 31 -6.86 9.19 13.73
CA ALA A 31 -6.61 9.91 12.47
C ALA A 31 -7.24 9.19 11.25
N ALA A 32 -7.12 7.87 11.18
CA ALA A 32 -7.78 7.09 10.13
C ALA A 32 -9.31 7.25 10.17
N HIS A 33 -9.91 7.23 11.35
CA HIS A 33 -11.35 7.45 11.53
C HIS A 33 -11.79 8.86 11.14
N GLN A 34 -10.97 9.88 11.43
CA GLN A 34 -11.24 11.25 10.99
C GLN A 34 -11.27 11.38 9.46
N CYS A 35 -10.41 10.62 8.76
CA CYS A 35 -10.45 10.50 7.30
C CYS A 35 -11.58 9.60 6.77
N GLY A 36 -12.31 8.90 7.64
CA GLY A 36 -13.37 7.96 7.25
C GLY A 36 -12.87 6.67 6.61
N VAL A 37 -11.62 6.27 6.90
CA VAL A 37 -10.97 5.12 6.24
C VAL A 37 -10.46 4.09 7.27
N SER A 38 -10.13 2.89 6.77
CA SER A 38 -9.48 1.86 7.57
C SER A 38 -8.05 2.24 7.94
N LEU A 39 -7.53 1.68 9.03
CA LEU A 39 -6.13 1.87 9.43
C LEU A 39 -5.17 1.46 8.31
N THR A 40 -5.45 0.37 7.62
CA THR A 40 -4.62 -0.12 6.50
C THR A 40 -4.58 0.90 5.36
N SER A 41 -5.73 1.44 4.95
CA SER A 41 -5.81 2.45 3.89
C SER A 41 -5.09 3.73 4.28
N TYR A 42 -5.23 4.15 5.54
CA TYR A 42 -4.54 5.32 6.06
C TYR A 42 -3.01 5.16 6.04
N LEU A 43 -2.49 4.01 6.50
CA LEU A 43 -1.06 3.73 6.50
C LEU A 43 -0.49 3.64 5.08
N ILE A 44 -1.22 3.02 4.16
CA ILE A 44 -0.83 2.96 2.75
C ILE A 44 -0.78 4.37 2.15
N ALA A 45 -1.79 5.20 2.41
CA ALA A 45 -1.81 6.58 1.94
C ALA A 45 -0.62 7.39 2.47
N ALA A 46 -0.27 7.23 3.75
CA ALA A 46 0.90 7.87 4.34
C ALA A 46 2.21 7.44 3.63
N ILE A 47 2.34 6.16 3.30
CA ILE A 47 3.48 5.63 2.54
C ILE A 47 3.49 6.20 1.11
N LEU A 48 2.34 6.27 0.43
CA LEU A 48 2.22 6.85 -0.91
C LEU A 48 2.63 8.32 -0.91
N CYS A 49 2.18 9.11 0.07
CA CYS A 49 2.59 10.50 0.25
C CYS A 49 4.11 10.61 0.44
N ALA A 50 4.69 9.81 1.34
CA ALA A 50 6.12 9.82 1.60
C ALA A 50 6.95 9.46 0.35
N ILE A 51 6.49 8.48 -0.44
CA ILE A 51 7.15 8.11 -1.70
C ILE A 51 7.01 9.24 -2.73
N ARG A 52 5.82 9.83 -2.87
CA ARG A 52 5.56 10.96 -3.76
C ARG A 52 6.50 12.13 -3.46
N ASP A 53 6.71 12.44 -2.19
CA ASP A 53 7.50 13.59 -1.75
C ASP A 53 9.00 13.42 -2.08
N VAL A 54 9.51 12.20 -2.06
CA VAL A 54 10.90 11.90 -2.46
C VAL A 54 11.05 11.58 -3.95
N MET A 55 9.93 11.49 -4.68
CA MET A 55 9.91 11.12 -6.09
C MET A 55 10.35 12.29 -6.98
N PRO A 56 11.33 12.09 -7.88
CA PRO A 56 11.75 13.15 -8.80
C PRO A 56 10.59 13.59 -9.71
N SER A 57 10.47 14.88 -10.00
CA SER A 57 9.39 15.44 -10.84
C SER A 57 9.25 14.73 -12.20
N ARG A 58 10.37 14.33 -12.83
CA ARG A 58 10.38 13.57 -14.08
C ARG A 58 9.76 12.17 -14.00
N ALA A 59 9.53 11.66 -12.78
CA ALA A 59 8.98 10.33 -12.56
C ALA A 59 7.51 10.35 -12.09
N ARG A 60 6.90 11.52 -11.86
CA ARG A 60 5.53 11.67 -11.34
C ARG A 60 4.44 11.10 -12.25
N ASN A 61 4.77 10.83 -13.51
CA ASN A 61 3.90 10.12 -14.45
C ASN A 61 3.97 8.59 -14.32
N ARG A 62 4.76 8.07 -13.36
CA ARG A 62 4.81 6.64 -13.08
C ARG A 62 3.91 6.32 -11.89
N ALA A 63 3.26 5.17 -11.94
CA ALA A 63 2.44 4.73 -10.83
C ALA A 63 3.33 4.22 -9.67
N ILE A 64 2.93 4.54 -8.46
CA ILE A 64 3.43 3.92 -7.23
C ILE A 64 2.50 2.75 -6.94
N ARG A 65 3.03 1.53 -6.95
CA ARG A 65 2.26 0.32 -6.67
C ARG A 65 2.66 -0.26 -5.32
N VAL A 66 1.68 -0.44 -4.47
CA VAL A 66 1.81 -1.07 -3.16
C VAL A 66 1.10 -2.41 -3.19
N ASP A 67 1.85 -3.48 -2.95
CA ASP A 67 1.30 -4.82 -2.84
C ASP A 67 0.91 -5.11 -1.39
N ILE A 68 -0.23 -5.79 -1.21
CA ILE A 68 -0.85 -6.03 0.09
C ILE A 68 -1.23 -7.51 0.19
N PRO A 69 -0.69 -8.26 1.15
CA PRO A 69 -1.16 -9.61 1.43
C PRO A 69 -2.54 -9.57 2.10
N VAL A 70 -3.44 -10.39 1.61
CA VAL A 70 -4.80 -10.54 2.11
C VAL A 70 -4.98 -11.94 2.65
N ASP A 71 -5.41 -12.08 3.91
CA ASP A 71 -5.70 -13.38 4.50
C ASP A 71 -6.94 -14.01 3.84
N LEU A 72 -6.73 -15.11 3.14
CA LEU A 72 -7.79 -15.83 2.45
C LEU A 72 -8.72 -16.60 3.41
N ARG A 73 -8.34 -16.77 4.68
CA ARG A 73 -9.23 -17.39 5.69
C ARG A 73 -10.49 -16.56 5.94
N ALA A 74 -10.43 -15.27 5.68
CA ALA A 74 -11.61 -14.39 5.75
C ALA A 74 -12.66 -14.73 4.67
N PHE A 75 -12.25 -15.35 3.57
CA PHE A 75 -13.10 -15.68 2.43
C PHE A 75 -13.42 -17.17 2.32
N PHE A 76 -12.48 -18.01 2.72
CA PHE A 76 -12.58 -19.47 2.62
C PHE A 76 -12.31 -20.10 3.96
N ARG A 77 -13.18 -21.00 4.39
CA ARG A 77 -12.94 -21.78 5.61
C ARG A 77 -11.72 -22.67 5.40
N SER A 78 -10.69 -22.48 6.22
CA SER A 78 -9.48 -23.29 6.17
C SER A 78 -8.88 -23.39 7.57
N GLU A 79 -8.58 -24.62 7.97
CA GLU A 79 -7.88 -24.94 9.24
C GLU A 79 -6.37 -25.11 9.02
N THR A 80 -5.88 -24.83 7.83
CA THR A 80 -4.45 -24.96 7.52
C THR A 80 -3.60 -24.04 8.39
N VAL A 81 -2.54 -24.56 8.95
CA VAL A 81 -1.51 -23.78 9.66
C VAL A 81 -0.45 -23.18 8.70
N ARG A 82 -0.54 -23.52 7.41
CA ARG A 82 0.35 -22.97 6.38
C ARG A 82 -0.07 -21.56 6.01
N ASN A 83 0.82 -20.83 5.38
CA ASN A 83 0.52 -19.53 4.79
C ASN A 83 -0.64 -19.66 3.79
N PHE A 84 -1.75 -18.96 4.08
CA PHE A 84 -2.94 -18.99 3.25
C PHE A 84 -3.37 -17.55 2.99
N TYR A 85 -2.63 -16.88 2.12
CA TYR A 85 -2.88 -15.49 1.72
C TYR A 85 -2.84 -15.36 0.20
N GLY A 86 -3.54 -14.35 -0.30
CA GLY A 86 -3.45 -13.86 -1.67
C GLY A 86 -2.76 -12.51 -1.69
N MET A 87 -2.22 -12.11 -2.84
CA MET A 87 -1.68 -10.77 -3.04
C MET A 87 -2.68 -9.91 -3.80
N THR A 88 -2.92 -8.72 -3.31
CA THR A 88 -3.61 -7.65 -4.05
C THR A 88 -2.73 -6.42 -4.10
N TYR A 89 -3.13 -5.40 -4.84
CA TYR A 89 -2.37 -4.16 -4.92
C TYR A 89 -3.28 -2.94 -5.03
N VAL A 90 -2.73 -1.81 -4.65
CA VAL A 90 -3.23 -0.48 -4.99
C VAL A 90 -2.19 0.24 -5.84
N ALA A 91 -2.65 1.05 -6.78
CA ALA A 91 -1.79 1.86 -7.63
C ALA A 91 -2.22 3.33 -7.52
N TYR A 92 -1.24 4.21 -7.48
CA TYR A 92 -1.41 5.65 -7.36
C TYR A 92 -0.46 6.37 -8.30
N THR A 93 -0.97 7.21 -9.18
CA THR A 93 -0.16 8.03 -10.10
C THR A 93 -0.27 9.49 -9.70
N PRO A 94 0.81 10.11 -9.16
CA PRO A 94 0.76 11.49 -8.67
C PRO A 94 0.24 12.50 -9.70
N ALA A 95 0.67 12.39 -10.95
CA ALA A 95 0.29 13.32 -12.00
C ALA A 95 -1.20 13.25 -12.40
N GLU A 96 -1.84 12.10 -12.25
CA GLU A 96 -3.27 11.94 -12.58
C GLU A 96 -4.14 12.68 -11.57
N ILE A 97 -3.81 12.61 -10.29
CA ILE A 97 -4.58 13.28 -9.24
C ILE A 97 -4.33 14.79 -9.24
N GLU A 98 -3.08 15.23 -9.45
CA GLU A 98 -2.77 16.66 -9.61
C GLU A 98 -3.58 17.27 -10.78
N ALA A 99 -3.79 16.55 -11.87
CA ALA A 99 -4.60 16.99 -13.00
C ALA A 99 -6.10 17.02 -12.69
N ASP A 100 -6.61 16.09 -11.91
CA ASP A 100 -8.02 16.05 -11.48
C ASP A 100 -8.32 17.19 -10.50
N GLU A 101 -7.41 17.49 -9.57
CA GLU A 101 -7.54 18.62 -8.64
C GLU A 101 -7.55 19.98 -9.38
N ASP A 102 -6.68 20.17 -10.37
CA ASP A 102 -6.65 21.39 -11.18
C ASP A 102 -7.91 21.53 -12.04
N SER A 103 -8.44 20.43 -12.58
CA SER A 103 -9.69 20.41 -13.34
C SER A 103 -10.89 20.75 -12.45
N ALA A 104 -10.93 20.24 -11.22
CA ALA A 104 -11.99 20.54 -10.25
C ALA A 104 -11.96 22.01 -9.81
N LYS A 105 -10.78 22.59 -9.61
CA LYS A 105 -10.62 24.02 -9.27
C LYS A 105 -11.04 24.93 -10.42
N THR A 106 -10.76 24.54 -11.67
CA THR A 106 -11.13 25.33 -12.86
C THR A 106 -12.63 25.30 -13.12
N SER A 107 -13.33 24.22 -12.81
CA SER A 107 -14.78 24.13 -12.97
C SER A 107 -15.58 24.85 -11.88
N ALA A 108 -14.97 25.15 -10.73
CA ALA A 108 -15.59 25.89 -9.63
C ALA A 108 -15.48 27.41 -9.78
N THR A 109 -14.77 27.91 -10.78
CA THR A 109 -14.64 29.34 -11.05
C THR A 109 -15.58 29.76 -12.17
N SER A 110 -16.91 29.79 -11.90
CA SER A 110 -17.85 30.61 -12.68
C SER A 110 -17.86 32.05 -12.08
N PRO A 111 -17.70 33.08 -12.89
CA PRO A 111 -17.66 34.43 -12.39
C PRO A 111 -19.08 34.97 -12.25
N ASP A 112 -19.63 34.95 -11.04
CA ASP A 112 -20.68 35.89 -10.64
C ASP A 112 -20.76 35.93 -9.10
N ALA A 113 -20.17 36.97 -8.53
CA ALA A 113 -20.62 37.78 -7.42
C ALA A 113 -19.44 38.55 -6.81
N ALA A 114 -19.41 39.84 -7.09
CA ALA A 114 -18.58 40.78 -6.38
C ALA A 114 -18.95 40.80 -4.89
N GLY A 115 -17.95 40.72 -4.03
CA GLY A 115 -18.09 40.82 -2.57
C GLY A 115 -16.72 40.90 -1.92
N ASP A 116 -16.33 42.13 -1.66
CA ASP A 116 -15.21 42.66 -0.89
C ASP A 116 -14.83 41.82 0.36
N GLY A 117 -13.52 41.71 0.65
CA GLY A 117 -13.09 41.39 2.00
C GLY A 117 -11.87 40.48 2.11
N GLN A 118 -10.68 41.04 1.88
CA GLN A 118 -9.46 40.91 2.70
C GLN A 118 -9.25 39.62 3.50
N GLN A 119 -8.22 38.86 3.18
CA GLN A 119 -7.01 38.58 3.99
C GLN A 119 -6.30 37.38 3.40
N SER A 120 -5.17 37.63 2.79
CA SER A 120 -3.83 37.77 3.36
C SER A 120 -3.30 36.53 4.10
N ALA A 121 -2.38 35.91 3.38
CA ALA A 121 -1.13 35.36 3.85
C ALA A 121 -1.10 34.61 5.21
N ALA A 122 -0.96 33.31 5.13
CA ALA A 122 -0.07 32.59 6.06
C ALA A 122 0.48 31.31 5.41
N ARG A 123 1.34 31.48 4.44
CA ARG A 123 2.41 30.51 4.20
C ARG A 123 3.52 30.85 5.17
N THR A 124 3.64 30.12 6.23
CA THR A 124 4.90 29.81 6.93
C THR A 124 4.54 29.10 8.23
N ALA A 125 4.86 27.84 8.32
CA ALA A 125 5.54 27.31 9.47
C ALA A 125 5.89 25.85 9.18
N HIS A 126 7.13 25.59 8.90
CA HIS A 126 7.77 24.31 9.22
C HIS A 126 7.63 24.14 10.73
N GLY A 127 6.54 23.58 11.16
CA GLY A 127 6.29 23.13 12.51
C GLY A 127 6.71 21.68 12.62
N ASN A 128 7.89 21.48 13.18
CA ASN A 128 8.39 20.19 13.64
C ASN A 128 7.43 19.61 14.68
N GLY A 129 6.43 18.84 14.26
CA GLY A 129 5.48 18.19 15.14
C GLY A 129 4.64 17.19 14.35
N MET A 130 4.74 15.93 14.72
CA MET A 130 4.00 14.79 14.16
C MET A 130 2.46 14.96 14.18
N GLY A 131 1.95 16.09 14.66
CA GLY A 131 0.53 16.42 14.73
C GLY A 131 -0.05 16.99 13.42
N GLY A 132 0.76 17.63 12.56
CA GLY A 132 0.31 18.24 11.31
C GLY A 132 0.25 17.29 10.12
N LEU A 133 0.93 16.14 10.21
CA LEU A 133 0.98 15.16 9.12
C LEU A 133 -0.25 14.25 9.08
N LEU A 134 -1.08 14.29 10.11
CA LEU A 134 -2.14 13.29 10.32
C LEU A 134 -3.48 13.64 9.66
N THR A 135 -3.65 14.86 9.15
CA THR A 135 -4.94 15.32 8.60
C THR A 135 -4.81 16.30 7.43
N ASP A 136 -3.68 16.33 6.71
CA ASP A 136 -3.56 17.14 5.51
C ASP A 136 -4.58 16.66 4.47
N GLU A 137 -5.34 17.59 3.89
CA GLU A 137 -6.35 17.29 2.85
C GLU A 137 -5.86 16.31 1.78
N PRO A 138 -4.64 16.45 1.24
CA PRO A 138 -4.13 15.49 0.25
C PRO A 138 -4.02 14.07 0.78
N LEU A 139 -3.68 13.87 2.06
CA LEU A 139 -3.59 12.54 2.66
C LEU A 139 -4.96 11.89 2.81
N ALA A 140 -5.98 12.67 3.19
CA ALA A 140 -7.34 12.16 3.36
C ALA A 140 -7.94 11.71 2.01
N ASP A 141 -7.70 12.44 0.94
CA ASP A 141 -8.17 12.12 -0.40
C ASP A 141 -7.49 10.85 -0.94
N ILE A 142 -6.17 10.77 -0.81
CA ILE A 142 -5.41 9.56 -1.16
C ILE A 142 -5.88 8.37 -0.33
N ALA A 143 -6.15 8.55 0.96
CA ALA A 143 -6.62 7.48 1.83
C ALA A 143 -8.01 6.96 1.42
N ARG A 144 -8.92 7.84 1.00
CA ARG A 144 -10.23 7.46 0.46
C ARG A 144 -10.10 6.71 -0.86
N HIS A 145 -9.26 7.19 -1.77
CA HIS A 145 -8.97 6.51 -3.03
C HIS A 145 -8.38 5.10 -2.80
N VAL A 146 -7.42 4.97 -1.88
CA VAL A 146 -6.87 3.68 -1.47
C VAL A 146 -7.95 2.77 -0.87
N GLN A 147 -8.84 3.32 -0.04
CA GLN A 147 -9.94 2.56 0.56
C GLN A 147 -10.87 1.98 -0.51
N GLU A 148 -11.21 2.75 -1.52
CA GLU A 148 -12.06 2.30 -2.64
C GLU A 148 -11.36 1.22 -3.44
N GLN A 149 -10.11 1.42 -3.83
CA GLN A 149 -9.33 0.41 -4.55
C GLN A 149 -9.23 -0.89 -3.77
N LEU A 150 -8.93 -0.82 -2.46
CA LEU A 150 -8.89 -1.99 -1.60
C LEU A 150 -10.24 -2.69 -1.48
N GLY A 151 -11.33 -1.94 -1.32
CA GLY A 151 -12.68 -2.49 -1.27
C GLY A 151 -13.01 -3.29 -2.54
N HIS A 152 -12.66 -2.74 -3.70
CA HIS A 152 -12.83 -3.43 -4.97
C HIS A 152 -11.89 -4.65 -5.11
N ALA A 153 -10.63 -4.51 -4.72
CA ALA A 153 -9.63 -5.56 -4.87
C ALA A 153 -9.87 -6.74 -3.92
N THR A 154 -10.42 -6.49 -2.73
CA THR A 154 -10.76 -7.50 -1.72
C THR A 154 -12.21 -7.98 -1.80
N SER A 155 -12.94 -7.63 -2.85
CA SER A 155 -14.27 -8.19 -3.06
C SER A 155 -14.19 -9.71 -3.23
N ARG A 156 -15.17 -10.43 -2.64
CA ARG A 156 -15.19 -11.90 -2.67
C ARG A 156 -15.10 -12.44 -4.10
N GLU A 157 -15.81 -11.85 -5.02
CA GLU A 157 -15.82 -12.24 -6.43
C GLU A 157 -14.43 -12.15 -7.09
N ARG A 158 -13.70 -11.06 -6.82
CA ARG A 158 -12.33 -10.90 -7.34
C ARG A 158 -11.35 -11.87 -6.71
N VAL A 159 -11.46 -12.08 -5.41
CA VAL A 159 -10.61 -13.05 -4.70
C VAL A 159 -10.88 -14.46 -5.22
N GLU A 160 -12.12 -14.86 -5.39
CA GLU A 160 -12.51 -16.17 -5.96
C GLU A 160 -12.02 -16.32 -7.41
N SER A 161 -12.19 -15.29 -8.24
CA SER A 161 -11.70 -15.30 -9.63
C SER A 161 -10.19 -15.41 -9.72
N HIS A 162 -9.45 -14.73 -8.83
CA HIS A 162 -7.99 -14.83 -8.75
C HIS A 162 -7.57 -16.24 -8.33
N MET A 163 -8.17 -16.79 -7.29
CA MET A 163 -7.91 -18.15 -6.83
C MET A 163 -8.20 -19.20 -7.89
N ASN A 164 -9.33 -19.07 -8.60
CA ASN A 164 -9.68 -20.00 -9.66
C ASN A 164 -8.65 -19.98 -10.81
N ARG A 165 -8.10 -18.80 -11.15
CA ARG A 165 -7.03 -18.69 -12.15
C ARG A 165 -5.74 -19.36 -11.66
N MET A 166 -5.36 -19.19 -10.40
CA MET A 166 -4.18 -19.84 -9.82
C MET A 166 -4.33 -21.35 -9.82
N ILE A 167 -5.49 -21.88 -9.41
CA ILE A 167 -5.81 -23.31 -9.42
C ILE A 167 -5.78 -23.86 -10.86
N ALA A 168 -6.33 -23.11 -11.82
CA ALA A 168 -6.31 -23.51 -13.23
C ALA A 168 -4.87 -23.61 -13.77
N LEU A 169 -4.00 -22.67 -13.35
CA LEU A 169 -2.59 -22.68 -13.72
C LEU A 169 -1.89 -23.93 -13.14
N GLU A 170 -2.13 -24.25 -11.86
CA GLU A 170 -1.57 -25.42 -11.19
C GLU A 170 -2.06 -26.75 -11.78
N LYS A 171 -3.33 -26.81 -12.22
CA LYS A 171 -3.92 -27.96 -12.88
C LYS A 171 -3.53 -28.10 -14.34
N ASN A 172 -2.82 -27.14 -14.93
CA ASN A 172 -2.44 -27.19 -16.34
C ASN A 172 -1.49 -28.38 -16.60
N PRO A 173 -1.87 -29.34 -17.46
CA PRO A 173 -1.09 -30.54 -17.70
C PRO A 173 0.30 -30.24 -18.29
N VAL A 174 0.43 -29.17 -19.08
CA VAL A 174 1.73 -28.74 -19.64
C VAL A 174 2.69 -28.33 -18.53
N LEU A 175 2.22 -27.57 -17.53
CA LEU A 175 3.02 -27.19 -16.38
C LEU A 175 3.35 -28.38 -15.48
N ARG A 176 2.46 -29.36 -15.36
CA ARG A 176 2.70 -30.57 -14.56
C ARG A 176 3.75 -31.48 -15.20
N LEU A 177 3.77 -31.61 -16.51
CA LEU A 177 4.69 -32.45 -17.26
C LEU A 177 6.05 -31.77 -17.53
N ALA A 178 6.17 -30.47 -17.34
CA ALA A 178 7.41 -29.75 -17.54
C ALA A 178 8.51 -30.26 -16.57
N PRO A 179 9.76 -30.48 -17.05
CA PRO A 179 10.89 -30.83 -16.21
C PRO A 179 11.16 -29.77 -15.13
N SER A 180 11.67 -30.18 -13.96
CA SER A 180 11.96 -29.26 -12.83
C SER A 180 12.79 -28.03 -13.24
N PRO A 181 13.86 -28.14 -14.04
CA PRO A 181 14.64 -26.97 -14.46
C PRO A 181 13.82 -25.95 -15.27
N ALA A 182 12.88 -26.42 -16.10
CA ALA A 182 12.01 -25.54 -16.86
C ALA A 182 11.00 -24.82 -15.98
N LYS A 183 10.49 -25.50 -14.95
CA LYS A 183 9.61 -24.87 -13.92
C LYS A 183 10.35 -23.80 -13.15
N ASP A 184 11.57 -24.08 -12.72
CA ASP A 184 12.39 -23.13 -11.96
C ASP A 184 12.67 -21.87 -12.79
N TRP A 185 12.98 -22.04 -14.07
CA TRP A 185 13.20 -20.91 -14.98
C TRP A 185 11.93 -20.06 -15.19
N VAL A 186 10.77 -20.70 -15.37
CA VAL A 186 9.47 -19.99 -15.50
C VAL A 186 9.12 -19.24 -14.22
N LEU A 187 9.35 -19.85 -13.07
CA LEU A 187 9.11 -19.22 -11.77
C LEU A 187 10.04 -18.03 -11.53
N GLU A 188 11.33 -18.16 -11.89
CA GLU A 188 12.31 -17.09 -11.79
C GLU A 188 11.96 -15.92 -12.71
N LEU A 189 11.53 -16.20 -13.96
CA LEU A 189 11.04 -15.19 -14.87
C LEU A 189 9.78 -14.50 -14.35
N ALA A 190 8.82 -15.25 -13.83
CA ALA A 190 7.59 -14.72 -13.28
C ALA A 190 7.90 -13.82 -12.05
N ARG A 191 8.82 -14.25 -11.19
CA ARG A 191 9.29 -13.49 -10.05
C ARG A 191 9.98 -12.19 -10.49
N PHE A 192 10.87 -12.27 -11.48
CA PHE A 192 11.56 -11.10 -12.03
C PHE A 192 10.59 -10.06 -12.62
N ILE A 193 9.51 -10.51 -13.27
CA ILE A 193 8.47 -9.63 -13.78
C ILE A 193 7.69 -9.01 -12.61
N ALA A 194 7.27 -9.81 -11.64
CA ALA A 194 6.53 -9.35 -10.46
C ALA A 194 7.33 -8.32 -9.66
N ASP A 195 8.61 -8.56 -9.42
CA ASP A 195 9.50 -7.63 -8.70
C ASP A 195 9.65 -6.27 -9.41
N ARG A 196 9.47 -6.23 -10.73
CA ARG A 196 9.50 -4.99 -11.52
C ARG A 196 8.20 -4.20 -11.48
N GLU A 197 7.12 -4.85 -11.12
CA GLU A 197 5.78 -4.27 -11.07
C GLU A 197 5.39 -3.79 -9.66
N THR A 198 6.30 -3.83 -8.69
CA THR A 198 6.03 -3.44 -7.30
C THR A 198 6.97 -2.34 -6.85
N THR A 199 6.43 -1.28 -6.23
CA THR A 199 7.23 -0.24 -5.58
C THR A 199 7.57 -0.65 -4.15
N THR A 200 6.59 -1.13 -3.39
CA THR A 200 6.74 -1.60 -2.01
C THR A 200 5.62 -2.56 -1.64
N THR A 201 5.79 -3.25 -0.51
CA THR A 201 4.77 -4.14 0.06
C THR A 201 4.42 -3.67 1.46
N VAL A 202 3.14 -3.65 1.78
CA VAL A 202 2.63 -3.29 3.11
C VAL A 202 1.83 -4.46 3.67
N SER A 203 2.23 -4.94 4.84
CA SER A 203 1.51 -5.97 5.58
C SER A 203 1.03 -5.42 6.92
N ASN A 204 -0.25 -5.53 7.20
CA ASN A 204 -0.85 -5.18 8.49
C ASN A 204 -1.34 -6.44 9.19
N LEU A 205 -0.67 -6.81 10.27
CA LEU A 205 -1.06 -7.97 11.09
C LEU A 205 -2.26 -7.69 12.00
N GLY A 206 -2.70 -6.44 12.09
CA GLY A 206 -3.73 -6.05 13.00
C GLY A 206 -3.30 -6.15 14.47
N ARG A 207 -4.27 -6.35 15.37
CA ARG A 207 -4.02 -6.49 16.79
C ARG A 207 -3.56 -7.91 17.13
N VAL A 208 -2.35 -8.02 17.63
CA VAL A 208 -1.85 -9.30 18.17
C VAL A 208 -2.41 -9.48 19.59
N THR A 209 -3.19 -10.54 19.79
CA THR A 209 -3.69 -10.94 21.10
C THR A 209 -3.00 -12.22 21.54
N LEU A 210 -2.44 -12.20 22.72
CA LEU A 210 -1.80 -13.36 23.32
C LEU A 210 -2.70 -13.93 24.43
N ASP A 211 -2.65 -15.25 24.61
CA ASP A 211 -3.22 -15.90 25.78
C ASP A 211 -2.65 -15.26 27.07
N GLU A 212 -3.47 -15.13 28.11
CA GLU A 212 -3.07 -14.48 29.37
C GLU A 212 -1.82 -15.09 29.99
N ARG A 213 -1.63 -16.40 29.82
CA ARG A 213 -0.43 -17.12 30.31
C ARG A 213 0.82 -16.71 29.56
N LEU A 214 0.73 -16.45 28.26
CA LEU A 214 1.84 -15.98 27.42
C LEU A 214 2.07 -14.47 27.59
N ALA A 215 1.01 -13.68 27.68
CA ALA A 215 1.08 -12.24 27.82
C ALA A 215 1.93 -11.78 29.02
N ARG A 216 1.96 -12.55 30.10
CA ARG A 216 2.78 -12.27 31.29
C ARG A 216 4.29 -12.37 31.04
N HIS A 217 4.71 -13.11 30.03
CA HIS A 217 6.11 -13.38 29.73
C HIS A 217 6.60 -12.67 28.46
N VAL A 218 5.71 -12.06 27.67
CA VAL A 218 6.03 -11.38 26.43
C VAL A 218 5.91 -9.87 26.60
N ARG A 219 7.01 -9.14 26.44
CA ARG A 219 7.03 -7.66 26.52
C ARG A 219 6.70 -7.01 25.19
N SER A 220 7.16 -7.59 24.10
CA SER A 220 6.93 -7.06 22.75
C SER A 220 6.92 -8.20 21.73
N VAL A 221 6.21 -7.98 20.64
CA VAL A 221 6.20 -8.88 19.48
C VAL A 221 6.59 -8.05 18.27
N SER A 222 7.69 -8.42 17.62
CA SER A 222 8.13 -7.81 16.37
C SER A 222 7.98 -8.80 15.24
N PHE A 223 7.49 -8.33 14.12
CA PHE A 223 7.34 -9.13 12.90
C PHE A 223 8.30 -8.60 11.84
N LEU A 224 9.16 -9.47 11.37
CA LEU A 224 10.13 -9.16 10.32
C LEU A 224 9.82 -10.00 9.08
N THR A 225 9.76 -9.34 7.94
CA THR A 225 9.71 -10.01 6.63
C THR A 225 11.11 -10.05 6.03
N THR A 226 11.41 -11.09 5.29
CA THR A 226 12.63 -11.09 4.47
C THR A 226 12.54 -9.95 3.44
N PRO A 227 13.62 -9.17 3.26
CA PRO A 227 13.64 -8.16 2.23
C PRO A 227 13.40 -8.84 0.87
N ALA A 228 12.46 -8.29 0.09
CA ALA A 228 12.35 -8.68 -1.30
C ALA A 228 13.67 -8.28 -1.99
N SER A 229 14.26 -9.20 -2.73
CA SER A 229 15.46 -8.90 -3.51
C SER A 229 15.06 -7.96 -4.66
N LEU A 230 15.03 -6.68 -4.36
CA LEU A 230 14.90 -5.64 -5.37
C LEU A 230 16.27 -5.52 -6.06
N ASN A 231 16.43 -6.24 -7.16
CA ASN A 231 17.56 -6.08 -8.06
C ASN A 231 17.36 -4.93 -9.03
#